data_43f18dfbd4403fd35ee92a0099d5803a
#
_entry.id   43f18dfbd4403fd35ee92a0099d5803a
#
_cell.length_a   1.000
_cell.length_b   1.000
_cell.length_c   1.000
_cell.angle_alpha   90.00
_cell.angle_beta   90.00
_cell.angle_gamma   90.00
#
_symmetry.space_group_name_H-M   'P 1'
#
loop_
_entity.id
_entity.type
_entity.pdbx_description
1 polymer ?
#
loop_
_entity_poly.entity_id
_entity_poly.type
_entity_poly.pdbx_seq_one_letter_code
_entity_poly.pdbx_strand_id
1 'polypeptide(L)'
;LAGAMRSWGFERVYCTPHINALYRNTPEIIRPAFEELKEALEIHGVDLDIRMSAEYRLVPETWHEVLEKDWLMPIEDKYILMELPIHRREEMSWIKPLDEFKKILSSGLIPLLPHPERYFYLSESELMSFIEAGVQIQSNYGSLAGLYGSEAQENARKLIAGGLVSHFGTDMHNDHYIRVIGKWFAEGNPIEEYPTSI
;
A
#
# COMPACT_ATOMS: atom_id res chain seq x y z
N LEU A 1 13.30 -1.95 10.45
CA LEU A 1 11.90 -2.19 10.08
C LEU A 1 11.59 -3.69 10.00
N ALA A 2 12.28 -4.47 9.16
CA ALA A 2 12.01 -5.90 8.94
C ALA A 2 12.02 -6.73 10.23
N GLY A 3 13.00 -6.52 11.12
CA GLY A 3 13.04 -7.20 12.42
C GLY A 3 11.84 -6.90 13.31
N ALA A 4 11.31 -5.67 13.26
CA ALA A 4 10.08 -5.31 13.96
C ALA A 4 8.87 -6.05 13.38
N MET A 5 8.70 -6.07 12.05
CA MET A 5 7.62 -6.83 11.40
C MET A 5 7.67 -8.31 11.78
N ARG A 6 8.87 -8.92 11.74
CA ARG A 6 9.04 -10.32 12.16
C ARG A 6 8.65 -10.55 13.62
N SER A 7 9.00 -9.62 14.51
CA SER A 7 8.63 -9.71 15.94
C SER A 7 7.12 -9.55 16.19
N TRP A 8 6.38 -8.92 15.27
CA TRP A 8 4.92 -8.80 15.33
C TRP A 8 4.19 -9.99 14.73
N GLY A 9 4.90 -10.97 14.14
CA GLY A 9 4.34 -12.19 13.60
C GLY A 9 4.19 -12.21 12.07
N PHE A 10 4.65 -11.18 11.36
CA PHE A 10 4.68 -11.24 9.90
C PHE A 10 5.65 -12.32 9.43
N GLU A 11 5.21 -13.18 8.55
CA GLU A 11 6.03 -14.23 7.91
C GLU A 11 6.51 -13.79 6.54
N ARG A 12 5.66 -13.04 5.81
CA ARG A 12 5.97 -12.47 4.50
C ARG A 12 5.55 -11.03 4.42
N VAL A 13 6.34 -10.22 3.72
CA VAL A 13 6.02 -8.83 3.41
C VAL A 13 6.43 -8.46 1.98
N TYR A 14 5.70 -7.54 1.38
CA TYR A 14 6.06 -6.93 0.11
C TYR A 14 6.69 -5.57 0.34
N CYS A 15 7.91 -5.40 -0.19
CA CYS A 15 8.57 -4.10 -0.24
C CYS A 15 8.03 -3.36 -1.47
N THR A 16 7.34 -2.24 -1.23
CA THR A 16 6.63 -1.47 -2.26
C THR A 16 7.14 -0.03 -2.34
N PRO A 17 8.43 0.19 -2.72
CA PRO A 17 8.93 1.55 -2.86
C PRO A 17 8.13 2.30 -3.93
N HIS A 18 7.95 3.62 -3.69
CA HIS A 18 7.22 4.47 -4.63
C HIS A 18 7.91 4.58 -5.99
N ILE A 19 7.13 4.43 -7.05
CA ILE A 19 7.47 4.90 -8.40
C ILE A 19 6.64 6.15 -8.68
N ASN A 20 7.24 7.32 -8.49
CA ASN A 20 6.61 8.62 -8.69
C ASN A 20 7.62 9.70 -9.05
N ALA A 21 7.16 10.90 -9.42
CA ALA A 21 8.01 12.01 -9.85
C ALA A 21 9.01 12.49 -8.79
N LEU A 22 8.70 12.29 -7.50
CA LEU A 22 9.56 12.70 -6.38
C LEU A 22 10.76 11.76 -6.21
N TYR A 23 10.50 10.45 -6.21
CA TYR A 23 11.54 9.44 -5.94
C TYR A 23 12.22 8.94 -7.20
N ARG A 24 11.59 9.06 -8.37
CA ARG A 24 12.13 8.66 -9.69
C ARG A 24 12.70 7.22 -9.71
N ASN A 25 12.15 6.35 -8.90
CA ASN A 25 12.50 4.94 -8.90
C ASN A 25 12.03 4.28 -10.20
N THR A 26 12.80 3.30 -10.64
CA THR A 26 12.45 2.41 -11.74
C THR A 26 12.71 0.97 -11.31
N PRO A 27 12.17 -0.04 -12.01
CA PRO A 27 12.48 -1.43 -11.70
C PRO A 27 13.97 -1.74 -11.69
N GLU A 28 14.78 -1.07 -12.55
CA GLU A 28 16.22 -1.23 -12.62
C GLU A 28 16.95 -0.70 -11.39
N ILE A 29 16.39 0.32 -10.72
CA ILE A 29 16.92 0.87 -9.46
C ILE A 29 16.45 0.03 -8.27
N ILE A 30 15.19 -0.40 -8.28
CA ILE A 30 14.58 -1.14 -7.16
C ILE A 30 15.21 -2.54 -7.02
N ARG A 31 15.45 -3.25 -8.13
CA ARG A 31 15.96 -4.64 -8.07
C ARG A 31 17.30 -4.77 -7.36
N PRO A 32 18.36 -4.01 -7.68
CA PRO A 32 19.62 -4.08 -6.94
C PRO A 32 19.47 -3.73 -5.45
N ALA A 33 18.72 -2.68 -5.13
CA ALA A 33 18.49 -2.29 -3.74
C ALA A 33 17.72 -3.36 -2.94
N PHE A 34 16.82 -4.09 -3.60
CA PHE A 34 16.13 -5.22 -2.99
C PHE A 34 17.07 -6.41 -2.70
N GLU A 35 18.01 -6.72 -3.60
CA GLU A 35 19.02 -7.77 -3.34
C GLU A 35 19.96 -7.37 -2.21
N GLU A 36 20.39 -6.10 -2.13
CA GLU A 36 21.17 -5.58 -0.98
C GLU A 36 20.39 -5.73 0.34
N LEU A 37 19.07 -5.47 0.33
CA LEU A 37 18.22 -5.67 1.50
C LEU A 37 18.18 -7.14 1.92
N LYS A 38 18.06 -8.08 0.97
CA LYS A 38 18.05 -9.53 1.26
C LYS A 38 19.36 -9.96 1.93
N GLU A 39 20.49 -9.55 1.36
CA GLU A 39 21.82 -9.83 1.96
C GLU A 39 21.92 -9.26 3.38
N ALA A 40 21.45 -8.03 3.60
CA ALA A 40 21.46 -7.42 4.92
C ALA A 40 20.60 -8.19 5.93
N LEU A 41 19.43 -8.71 5.53
CA LEU A 41 18.57 -9.53 6.40
C LEU A 41 19.26 -10.85 6.78
N GLU A 42 19.92 -11.51 5.82
CA GLU A 42 20.73 -12.73 6.08
C GLU A 42 21.85 -12.46 7.08
N ILE A 43 22.65 -11.40 6.85
CA ILE A 43 23.75 -11.00 7.75
C ILE A 43 23.25 -10.73 9.17
N HIS A 44 22.09 -10.12 9.32
CA HIS A 44 21.51 -9.78 10.62
C HIS A 44 20.62 -10.89 11.21
N GLY A 45 20.48 -12.02 10.55
CA GLY A 45 19.70 -13.17 11.02
C GLY A 45 18.20 -12.87 11.14
N VAL A 46 17.64 -12.00 10.27
CA VAL A 46 16.21 -11.68 10.24
C VAL A 46 15.52 -12.63 9.29
N ASP A 47 14.83 -13.63 9.83
CA ASP A 47 14.06 -14.64 9.09
C ASP A 47 12.67 -14.08 8.72
N LEU A 48 12.62 -13.29 7.65
CA LEU A 48 11.40 -12.71 7.09
C LEU A 48 11.40 -12.92 5.57
N ASP A 49 10.38 -13.56 5.02
CA ASP A 49 10.21 -13.69 3.57
C ASP A 49 9.84 -12.33 2.98
N ILE A 50 10.81 -11.67 2.35
CA ILE A 50 10.57 -10.39 1.68
C ILE A 50 10.36 -10.62 0.19
N ARG A 51 9.41 -9.91 -0.38
CA ARG A 51 9.09 -9.89 -1.81
C ARG A 51 9.16 -8.47 -2.34
N MET A 52 9.44 -8.36 -3.63
CA MET A 52 9.59 -7.07 -4.29
C MET A 52 8.32 -6.73 -5.05
N SER A 53 7.87 -5.49 -4.93
CA SER A 53 6.83 -4.87 -5.75
C SER A 53 7.08 -3.36 -5.82
N ALA A 54 6.07 -2.56 -6.15
CA ALA A 54 6.13 -1.11 -6.12
C ALA A 54 4.76 -0.50 -5.82
N GLU A 55 4.76 0.72 -5.29
CA GLU A 55 3.57 1.56 -5.15
C GLU A 55 3.57 2.66 -6.20
N TYR A 56 2.49 2.74 -6.97
CA TYR A 56 2.35 3.66 -8.09
C TYR A 56 1.40 4.78 -7.76
N ARG A 57 1.93 6.02 -7.71
CA ARG A 57 1.07 7.18 -7.52
C ARG A 57 0.41 7.57 -8.83
N LEU A 58 -0.92 7.64 -8.82
CA LEU A 58 -1.73 8.02 -9.97
C LEU A 58 -1.66 9.53 -10.24
N VAL A 59 -0.53 9.95 -10.82
CA VAL A 59 -0.32 11.29 -11.41
C VAL A 59 0.14 11.12 -12.85
N PRO A 60 -0.35 11.97 -13.80
CA PRO A 60 -0.16 11.74 -15.24
C PRO A 60 1.29 11.53 -15.65
N GLU A 61 2.21 12.35 -15.10
CA GLU A 61 3.62 12.39 -15.51
C GLU A 61 4.35 11.06 -15.27
N THR A 62 4.02 10.37 -14.20
CA THR A 62 4.66 9.09 -13.85
C THR A 62 3.84 7.90 -14.28
N TRP A 63 2.52 7.96 -14.13
CA TRP A 63 1.67 6.81 -14.40
C TRP A 63 1.67 6.41 -15.88
N HIS A 64 1.64 7.38 -16.80
CA HIS A 64 1.73 7.11 -18.23
C HIS A 64 3.09 6.47 -18.59
N GLU A 65 4.18 6.94 -17.99
CA GLU A 65 5.52 6.37 -18.21
C GLU A 65 5.60 4.92 -17.70
N VAL A 66 4.99 4.62 -16.54
CA VAL A 66 4.91 3.26 -15.99
C VAL A 66 4.25 2.30 -16.98
N LEU A 67 3.12 2.72 -17.57
CA LEU A 67 2.40 1.90 -18.54
C LEU A 67 3.16 1.77 -19.88
N GLU A 68 3.74 2.86 -20.38
CA GLU A 68 4.49 2.88 -21.63
C GLU A 68 5.74 1.99 -21.59
N LYS A 69 6.43 1.96 -20.44
CA LYS A 69 7.67 1.22 -20.25
C LYS A 69 7.46 -0.18 -19.65
N ASP A 70 6.22 -0.58 -19.42
CA ASP A 70 5.88 -1.87 -18.78
C ASP A 70 6.61 -2.08 -17.44
N TRP A 71 6.56 -1.08 -16.58
CA TRP A 71 7.21 -1.08 -15.27
C TRP A 71 6.33 -1.65 -14.14
N LEU A 72 5.26 -2.34 -14.48
CA LEU A 72 4.39 -2.95 -13.47
C LEU A 72 5.11 -4.10 -12.76
N MET A 73 5.06 -4.06 -11.44
CA MET A 73 5.62 -5.06 -10.52
C MET A 73 4.49 -5.56 -9.61
N PRO A 74 3.72 -6.57 -10.02
CA PRO A 74 2.55 -7.01 -9.26
C PRO A 74 2.94 -7.64 -7.91
N ILE A 75 2.12 -7.38 -6.89
CA ILE A 75 2.08 -8.16 -5.66
C ILE A 75 1.39 -9.50 -5.99
N GLU A 76 2.02 -10.63 -5.63
CA GLU A 76 1.51 -12.00 -5.89
C GLU A 76 1.15 -12.27 -7.37
N ASP A 77 1.86 -11.63 -8.29
CA ASP A 77 1.56 -11.69 -9.73
C ASP A 77 0.12 -11.28 -10.08
N LYS A 78 -0.55 -10.57 -9.20
CA LYS A 78 -1.99 -10.31 -9.26
C LYS A 78 -2.38 -8.86 -8.99
N TYR A 79 -1.82 -8.22 -7.96
CA TYR A 79 -2.27 -6.92 -7.52
C TYR A 79 -1.31 -5.80 -7.90
N ILE A 80 -1.85 -4.67 -8.32
CA ILE A 80 -1.09 -3.43 -8.55
C ILE A 80 -1.48 -2.41 -7.50
N LEU A 81 -0.52 -2.02 -6.65
CA LEU A 81 -0.72 -1.04 -5.58
C LEU A 81 -0.74 0.37 -6.18
N MET A 82 -1.92 0.98 -6.24
CA MET A 82 -2.19 2.24 -6.95
C MET A 82 -2.67 3.31 -5.98
N GLU A 83 -1.74 4.21 -5.60
CA GLU A 83 -1.99 5.31 -4.66
C GLU A 83 -2.61 6.52 -5.36
N LEU A 84 -3.67 7.10 -4.75
CA LEU A 84 -4.15 8.44 -5.12
C LEU A 84 -3.34 9.53 -4.40
N PRO A 85 -3.23 10.76 -4.94
CA PRO A 85 -2.65 11.87 -4.20
C PRO A 85 -3.35 12.12 -2.87
N ILE A 86 -2.61 12.11 -1.75
CA ILE A 86 -3.21 12.14 -0.40
C ILE A 86 -3.86 13.50 -0.09
N HIS A 87 -3.26 14.60 -0.54
CA HIS A 87 -3.64 15.93 -0.07
C HIS A 87 -4.32 16.83 -1.10
N ARG A 88 -4.31 16.47 -2.39
CA ARG A 88 -4.75 17.39 -3.45
C ARG A 88 -5.60 16.68 -4.50
N ARG A 89 -6.90 16.93 -4.44
CA ARG A 89 -7.79 16.54 -5.53
C ARG A 89 -7.43 17.19 -6.87
N GLU A 90 -6.83 18.39 -6.85
CA GLU A 90 -6.41 19.11 -8.04
C GLU A 90 -5.29 18.37 -8.81
N GLU A 91 -4.43 17.62 -8.12
CA GLU A 91 -3.42 16.77 -8.79
C GLU A 91 -4.07 15.66 -9.63
N MET A 92 -5.34 15.34 -9.37
CA MET A 92 -6.12 14.36 -10.10
C MET A 92 -6.94 14.96 -11.26
N SER A 93 -6.88 16.27 -11.49
CA SER A 93 -7.71 16.95 -12.51
C SER A 93 -7.49 16.42 -13.94
N TRP A 94 -6.34 15.80 -14.20
CA TRP A 94 -5.91 15.27 -15.48
C TRP A 94 -6.06 13.75 -15.63
N ILE A 95 -6.40 13.06 -14.55
CA ILE A 95 -6.54 11.61 -14.53
C ILE A 95 -7.88 11.24 -13.88
N LYS A 96 -8.55 10.26 -14.42
CA LYS A 96 -9.76 9.68 -13.84
C LYS A 96 -9.40 8.34 -13.23
N PRO A 97 -9.27 8.23 -11.90
CA PRO A 97 -8.80 7.00 -11.26
C PRO A 97 -9.58 5.76 -11.68
N LEU A 98 -10.89 5.86 -11.78
CA LEU A 98 -11.73 4.73 -12.21
C LEU A 98 -11.38 4.21 -13.62
N ASP A 99 -11.02 5.12 -14.54
CA ASP A 99 -10.64 4.71 -15.91
C ASP A 99 -9.28 3.99 -15.88
N GLU A 100 -8.34 4.44 -15.05
CA GLU A 100 -7.04 3.78 -14.89
C GLU A 100 -7.18 2.42 -14.19
N PHE A 101 -7.99 2.32 -13.15
CA PHE A 101 -8.31 1.04 -12.52
C PHE A 101 -8.92 0.05 -13.52
N LYS A 102 -9.83 0.49 -14.38
CA LYS A 102 -10.42 -0.36 -15.43
C LYS A 102 -9.41 -0.83 -16.46
N LYS A 103 -8.38 -0.03 -16.79
CA LYS A 103 -7.28 -0.48 -17.67
C LYS A 103 -6.52 -1.64 -17.05
N ILE A 104 -6.17 -1.54 -15.77
CA ILE A 104 -5.48 -2.61 -15.03
C ILE A 104 -6.37 -3.86 -14.95
N LEU A 105 -7.65 -3.71 -14.62
CA LEU A 105 -8.59 -4.84 -14.62
C LEU A 105 -8.68 -5.53 -15.99
N SER A 106 -8.66 -4.74 -17.06
CA SER A 106 -8.69 -5.27 -18.44
C SER A 106 -7.44 -6.04 -18.83
N SER A 107 -6.32 -5.82 -18.15
CA SER A 107 -5.07 -6.60 -18.35
C SER A 107 -5.06 -7.91 -17.54
N GLY A 108 -6.08 -8.18 -16.74
CA GLY A 108 -6.17 -9.36 -15.88
C GLY A 108 -5.55 -9.16 -14.49
N LEU A 109 -5.03 -7.97 -14.18
CA LEU A 109 -4.51 -7.60 -12.88
C LEU A 109 -5.59 -6.88 -12.05
N ILE A 110 -5.43 -6.84 -10.74
CA ILE A 110 -6.39 -6.23 -9.82
C ILE A 110 -5.76 -4.98 -9.19
N PRO A 111 -6.36 -3.79 -9.37
CA PRO A 111 -5.96 -2.61 -8.64
C PRO A 111 -6.17 -2.80 -7.13
N LEU A 112 -5.15 -2.50 -6.34
CA LEU A 112 -5.19 -2.44 -4.89
C LEU A 112 -5.02 -0.98 -4.49
N LEU A 113 -6.08 -0.36 -3.95
CA LEU A 113 -6.05 1.02 -3.49
C LEU A 113 -5.57 1.06 -2.03
N PRO A 114 -4.35 1.59 -1.77
CA PRO A 114 -3.84 1.69 -0.42
C PRO A 114 -4.51 2.82 0.35
N HIS A 115 -4.66 2.63 1.65
CA HIS A 115 -5.02 3.60 2.67
C HIS A 115 -6.13 4.62 2.30
N PRO A 116 -7.29 4.20 1.73
CA PRO A 116 -8.35 5.14 1.35
C PRO A 116 -8.91 5.94 2.53
N GLU A 117 -8.72 5.47 3.75
CA GLU A 117 -9.02 6.18 4.98
C GLU A 117 -8.30 7.51 5.13
N ARG A 118 -7.23 7.77 4.34
CA ARG A 118 -6.41 8.99 4.34
C ARG A 118 -6.82 9.97 3.24
N TYR A 119 -7.71 9.58 2.32
CA TYR A 119 -8.18 10.45 1.24
C TYR A 119 -9.43 11.22 1.67
N PHE A 120 -9.29 12.21 2.56
CA PHE A 120 -10.40 12.99 3.14
C PHE A 120 -11.25 13.74 2.10
N TYR A 121 -10.77 13.87 0.88
CA TYR A 121 -11.50 14.45 -0.25
C TYR A 121 -12.32 13.44 -1.05
N LEU A 122 -12.09 12.14 -0.85
CA LEU A 122 -12.80 11.08 -1.58
C LEU A 122 -14.15 10.84 -0.94
N SER A 123 -15.20 10.98 -1.71
CA SER A 123 -16.55 10.67 -1.23
C SER A 123 -16.78 9.17 -1.10
N GLU A 124 -17.69 8.76 -0.22
CA GLU A 124 -18.09 7.36 -0.07
C GLU A 124 -18.61 6.78 -1.39
N SER A 125 -19.39 7.55 -2.16
CA SER A 125 -19.92 7.10 -3.46
C SER A 125 -18.82 6.88 -4.50
N GLU A 126 -17.76 7.69 -4.49
CA GLU A 126 -16.60 7.48 -5.36
C GLU A 126 -15.84 6.21 -4.96
N LEU A 127 -15.58 6.02 -3.66
CA LEU A 127 -14.93 4.81 -3.17
C LEU A 127 -15.73 3.55 -3.51
N MET A 128 -17.04 3.58 -3.29
CA MET A 128 -17.91 2.47 -3.66
C MET A 128 -17.89 2.18 -5.16
N SER A 129 -17.83 3.21 -6.02
CA SER A 129 -17.70 3.00 -7.47
C SER A 129 -16.42 2.28 -7.87
N PHE A 130 -15.31 2.48 -7.13
CA PHE A 130 -14.07 1.75 -7.35
C PHE A 130 -14.21 0.28 -6.94
N ILE A 131 -14.79 0.03 -5.76
CA ILE A 131 -15.02 -1.33 -5.25
C ILE A 131 -15.96 -2.11 -6.18
N GLU A 132 -17.05 -1.51 -6.61
CA GLU A 132 -18.00 -2.12 -7.57
C GLU A 132 -17.36 -2.43 -8.93
N ALA A 133 -16.36 -1.66 -9.33
CA ALA A 133 -15.59 -1.94 -10.53
C ALA A 133 -14.60 -3.10 -10.37
N GLY A 134 -14.30 -3.55 -9.13
CA GLY A 134 -13.39 -4.64 -8.84
C GLY A 134 -12.06 -4.21 -8.19
N VAL A 135 -11.93 -2.93 -7.80
CA VAL A 135 -10.76 -2.45 -7.03
C VAL A 135 -10.82 -3.04 -5.63
N GLN A 136 -9.70 -3.55 -5.15
CA GLN A 136 -9.56 -4.00 -3.77
C GLN A 136 -8.97 -2.91 -2.88
N ILE A 137 -9.25 -2.99 -1.59
CA ILE A 137 -8.90 -1.95 -0.62
C ILE A 137 -7.87 -2.51 0.36
N GLN A 138 -6.76 -1.77 0.54
CA GLN A 138 -5.79 -2.00 1.60
C GLN A 138 -5.91 -0.88 2.64
N SER A 139 -6.13 -1.21 3.90
CA SER A 139 -6.04 -0.27 5.02
C SER A 139 -4.71 -0.40 5.75
N ASN A 140 -4.27 0.69 6.40
CA ASN A 140 -3.00 0.70 7.10
C ASN A 140 -3.14 0.43 8.60
N TYR A 141 -2.29 -0.44 9.15
CA TYR A 141 -2.15 -0.62 10.60
C TYR A 141 -1.81 0.71 11.31
N GLY A 142 -1.03 1.58 10.65
CA GLY A 142 -0.74 2.91 11.15
C GLY A 142 -1.99 3.77 11.35
N SER A 143 -2.99 3.65 10.47
CA SER A 143 -4.28 4.34 10.62
C SER A 143 -5.02 3.84 11.85
N LEU A 144 -5.09 2.52 12.04
CA LEU A 144 -5.71 1.91 13.23
C LEU A 144 -5.01 2.30 14.53
N ALA A 145 -3.69 2.40 14.49
CA ALA A 145 -2.86 2.85 15.61
C ALA A 145 -2.94 4.36 15.88
N GLY A 146 -3.66 5.13 15.05
CA GLY A 146 -3.82 6.57 15.22
C GLY A 146 -2.65 7.42 14.70
N LEU A 147 -1.73 6.83 13.93
CA LEU A 147 -0.55 7.50 13.39
C LEU A 147 -0.89 8.72 12.53
N TYR A 148 -2.00 8.66 11.80
CA TYR A 148 -2.44 9.70 10.87
C TYR A 148 -3.60 10.56 11.40
N GLY A 149 -3.84 10.49 12.73
CA GLY A 149 -4.88 11.25 13.40
C GLY A 149 -6.22 10.50 13.55
N SER A 150 -7.11 11.10 14.34
CA SER A 150 -8.38 10.46 14.73
C SER A 150 -9.33 10.25 13.56
N GLU A 151 -9.32 11.13 12.56
CA GLU A 151 -10.20 11.03 11.39
C GLU A 151 -9.82 9.83 10.52
N ALA A 152 -8.53 9.65 10.21
CA ALA A 152 -8.05 8.48 9.49
C ALA A 152 -8.32 7.18 10.26
N GLN A 153 -8.14 7.21 11.60
CA GLN A 153 -8.43 6.07 12.46
C GLN A 153 -9.91 5.68 12.43
N GLU A 154 -10.80 6.66 12.51
CA GLU A 154 -12.25 6.42 12.44
C GLU A 154 -12.67 5.89 11.07
N ASN A 155 -12.14 6.47 9.99
CA ASN A 155 -12.40 6.02 8.63
C ASN A 155 -11.92 4.58 8.41
N ALA A 156 -10.72 4.23 8.87
CA ALA A 156 -10.22 2.85 8.80
C ALA A 156 -11.17 1.86 9.51
N ARG A 157 -11.64 2.20 10.70
CA ARG A 157 -12.61 1.38 11.45
C ARG A 157 -13.95 1.24 10.70
N LYS A 158 -14.45 2.31 10.07
CA LYS A 158 -15.67 2.25 9.24
C LYS A 158 -15.52 1.34 8.04
N LEU A 159 -14.38 1.42 7.34
CA LEU A 159 -14.09 0.54 6.20
C LEU A 159 -14.06 -0.94 6.61
N ILE A 160 -13.42 -1.25 7.74
CA ILE A 160 -13.36 -2.61 8.28
C ILE A 160 -14.75 -3.09 8.70
N ALA A 161 -15.50 -2.29 9.46
CA ALA A 161 -16.85 -2.63 9.91
C ALA A 161 -17.82 -2.85 8.73
N GLY A 162 -17.59 -2.13 7.63
CA GLY A 162 -18.34 -2.31 6.38
C GLY A 162 -17.90 -3.53 5.56
N GLY A 163 -16.87 -4.29 5.97
CA GLY A 163 -16.34 -5.43 5.22
C GLY A 163 -15.68 -5.02 3.88
N LEU A 164 -15.22 -3.77 3.77
CA LEU A 164 -14.69 -3.23 2.53
C LEU A 164 -13.18 -3.45 2.37
N VAL A 165 -12.48 -3.72 3.47
CA VAL A 165 -11.03 -3.93 3.48
C VAL A 165 -10.72 -5.38 3.11
N SER A 166 -9.91 -5.57 2.08
CA SER A 166 -9.43 -6.88 1.62
C SER A 166 -8.00 -7.19 2.08
N HIS A 167 -7.20 -6.17 2.35
CA HIS A 167 -5.79 -6.30 2.68
C HIS A 167 -5.36 -5.28 3.73
N PHE A 168 -4.26 -5.58 4.43
CA PHE A 168 -3.62 -4.64 5.35
C PHE A 168 -2.16 -4.39 4.98
N GLY A 169 -1.70 -3.15 5.17
CA GLY A 169 -0.33 -2.73 4.99
C GLY A 169 0.21 -2.02 6.21
N THR A 170 1.53 -2.03 6.38
CA THR A 170 2.18 -1.23 7.42
C THR A 170 2.54 0.16 6.94
N ASP A 171 2.82 0.31 5.65
CA ASP A 171 3.27 1.55 5.00
C ASP A 171 4.42 2.21 5.79
N MET A 172 5.34 1.36 6.33
CA MET A 172 6.40 1.83 7.23
C MET A 172 7.55 2.48 6.49
N HIS A 173 7.86 3.71 6.88
CA HIS A 173 8.94 4.50 6.30
C HIS A 173 10.14 4.73 7.26
N ASN A 174 9.93 4.64 8.57
CA ASN A 174 10.96 4.93 9.57
C ASN A 174 10.62 4.37 10.96
N ASP A 175 11.51 4.58 11.94
CA ASP A 175 11.37 4.06 13.31
C ASP A 175 10.19 4.64 14.10
N HIS A 176 9.63 5.78 13.69
CA HIS A 176 8.44 6.31 14.33
C HIS A 176 7.24 5.37 14.14
N TYR A 177 7.13 4.78 12.95
CA TYR A 177 6.09 3.77 12.65
C TYR A 177 6.24 2.55 13.55
N ILE A 178 7.48 2.06 13.79
CA ILE A 178 7.72 0.93 14.69
C ILE A 178 7.16 1.22 16.08
N ARG A 179 7.40 2.43 16.62
CA ARG A 179 6.91 2.80 17.95
C ARG A 179 5.40 2.83 18.04
N VAL A 180 4.73 3.42 17.06
CA VAL A 180 3.27 3.59 17.09
C VAL A 180 2.55 2.28 16.81
N ILE A 181 2.91 1.60 15.71
CA ILE A 181 2.29 0.34 15.31
C ILE A 181 2.64 -0.78 16.31
N GLY A 182 3.90 -0.83 16.76
CA GLY A 182 4.33 -1.82 17.75
C GLY A 182 3.64 -1.68 19.10
N LYS A 183 3.38 -0.44 19.55
CA LYS A 183 2.55 -0.22 20.74
C LYS A 183 1.13 -0.74 20.55
N TRP A 184 0.53 -0.47 19.39
CA TRP A 184 -0.82 -0.93 19.07
C TRP A 184 -0.92 -2.46 19.07
N PHE A 185 0.06 -3.18 18.50
CA PHE A 185 0.12 -4.65 18.59
C PHE A 185 0.33 -5.14 20.04
N ALA A 186 1.19 -4.47 20.82
CA ALA A 186 1.46 -4.83 22.21
C ALA A 186 0.23 -4.64 23.13
N GLU A 187 -0.74 -3.83 22.75
CA GLU A 187 -2.02 -3.65 23.43
C GLU A 187 -3.02 -4.80 23.16
N GLY A 188 -2.60 -5.84 22.45
CA GLY A 188 -3.39 -7.05 22.19
C GLY A 188 -4.27 -6.98 20.95
N ASN A 189 -3.95 -6.08 20.03
CA ASN A 189 -4.62 -6.02 18.74
C ASN A 189 -3.98 -7.05 17.78
N PRO A 190 -4.62 -8.19 17.48
CA PRO A 190 -3.99 -9.25 16.70
C PRO A 190 -4.01 -8.96 15.21
N ILE A 191 -2.97 -9.42 14.51
CA ILE A 191 -2.94 -9.43 13.04
C ILE A 191 -4.05 -10.33 12.49
N GLU A 192 -4.37 -11.40 13.21
CA GLU A 192 -5.27 -12.49 12.78
C GLU A 192 -6.75 -12.08 12.68
N GLU A 193 -7.18 -11.00 13.33
CA GLU A 193 -8.56 -10.49 13.22
C GLU A 193 -8.84 -9.75 11.90
N TYR A 194 -7.80 -9.50 11.12
CA TYR A 194 -7.90 -8.76 9.88
C TYR A 194 -7.58 -9.67 8.68
N PRO A 195 -8.23 -9.46 7.51
CA PRO A 195 -7.92 -10.23 6.31
C PRO A 195 -6.42 -10.17 6.02
N THR A 196 -5.89 -11.27 5.51
CA THR A 196 -4.45 -11.50 5.33
C THR A 196 -3.70 -10.28 4.79
N SER A 197 -2.66 -9.89 5.54
CA SER A 197 -1.70 -8.89 5.09
C SER A 197 -0.93 -9.42 3.88
N ILE A 198 -0.88 -8.63 2.82
CA ILE A 198 0.05 -8.84 1.71
C ILE A 198 1.39 -8.21 2.06
#